data_34a1ada8a30795a0f2d1294c62fca274
#
_entry.id   34a1ada8a30795a0f2d1294c62fca274
#
_cell.length_a   1.000
_cell.length_b   1.000
_cell.length_c   1.000
_cell.angle_alpha   90.00
_cell.angle_beta   90.00
_cell.angle_gamma   90.00
#
_symmetry.space_group_name_H-M   'P 1'
#
loop_
_entity.id
_entity.type
_entity.pdbx_description
1 polymer ?
#
loop_
_entity_poly.entity_id
_entity_poly.type
_entity_poly.pdbx_seq_one_letter_code
_entity_poly.pdbx_strand_id
1 'polypeptide(L)'
;MNHYLEEAMAMKDELIANRRHIHRRPELGFDLPETIEFVATQLESYGYNPVKIGGGLTCTVGSGSPVIMLRADMDALPQQEDTGLPFSSEKDGVCHSCGHDAHTTMLLGAAKLLKTHECELKGTVKFMFQPAEELLAGSRRMIEEGILENPHVDAAMGFHVNVGPLGPFDYHAGTMNHAVGRMMASADEINIKVKGRSAHGASAYLGINAVAIASNIVTALQQMPIMETKYNDDVIMCIGKIEGGARANIIPDEATITMSFRTFTSEAREYMRKRVPELASGIASAWRAEAETEFVVGVAPVYNNEEMAAEMHEYALDVMDKVQIVPAVAGSEDFANVCEYVPTFWANIGFGDPSDGYEYSMHNPKMRIDENGLPYGVAAHCHLATEWLRNHSE
;
A
#
# COMPACT_ATOMS: atom_id res chain seq x y z
N MET A 1 -23.47 -22.16 -4.60
CA MET A 1 -22.21 -21.55 -4.10
C MET A 1 -21.21 -21.66 -5.23
N ASN A 2 -20.36 -20.67 -5.43
CA ASN A 2 -19.31 -20.71 -6.46
C ASN A 2 -18.30 -21.82 -6.11
N HIS A 3 -17.80 -22.58 -7.09
CA HIS A 3 -16.92 -23.73 -6.81
C HIS A 3 -15.60 -23.31 -6.14
N TYR A 4 -15.01 -22.15 -6.52
CA TYR A 4 -13.82 -21.63 -5.86
C TYR A 4 -14.05 -21.34 -4.37
N LEU A 5 -15.24 -20.84 -4.02
CA LEU A 5 -15.57 -20.60 -2.60
C LEU A 5 -15.75 -21.91 -1.84
N GLU A 6 -16.41 -22.91 -2.44
CA GLU A 6 -16.56 -24.26 -1.83
C GLU A 6 -15.21 -24.91 -1.58
N GLU A 7 -14.30 -24.90 -2.57
CA GLU A 7 -12.95 -25.45 -2.45
C GLU A 7 -12.08 -24.67 -1.46
N ALA A 8 -12.14 -23.34 -1.47
CA ALA A 8 -11.43 -22.51 -0.52
C ALA A 8 -11.90 -22.74 0.93
N MET A 9 -13.23 -22.93 1.13
CA MET A 9 -13.78 -23.30 2.43
C MET A 9 -13.29 -24.68 2.88
N ALA A 10 -13.15 -25.65 1.97
CA ALA A 10 -12.57 -26.95 2.27
C ALA A 10 -11.10 -26.91 2.66
N MET A 11 -10.36 -25.88 2.20
CA MET A 11 -8.95 -25.64 2.53
C MET A 11 -8.73 -24.81 3.81
N LYS A 12 -9.78 -24.39 4.50
CA LYS A 12 -9.70 -23.42 5.60
C LYS A 12 -8.63 -23.75 6.66
N ASP A 13 -8.56 -24.99 7.08
CA ASP A 13 -7.58 -25.41 8.12
C ASP A 13 -6.13 -25.27 7.62
N GLU A 14 -5.87 -25.56 6.35
CA GLU A 14 -4.58 -25.34 5.70
C GLU A 14 -4.24 -23.85 5.59
N LEU A 15 -5.20 -23.02 5.18
CA LEU A 15 -5.03 -21.57 5.13
C LEU A 15 -4.69 -20.99 6.50
N ILE A 16 -5.42 -21.40 7.54
CA ILE A 16 -5.13 -20.99 8.92
C ILE A 16 -3.73 -21.43 9.34
N ALA A 17 -3.32 -22.66 9.01
CA ALA A 17 -1.99 -23.15 9.34
C ALA A 17 -0.87 -22.34 8.64
N ASN A 18 -1.04 -22.04 7.36
CA ASN A 18 -0.10 -21.20 6.57
C ASN A 18 -0.02 -19.78 7.13
N ARG A 19 -1.15 -19.11 7.37
CA ARG A 19 -1.21 -17.78 7.96
C ARG A 19 -0.49 -17.74 9.31
N ARG A 20 -0.77 -18.69 10.21
CA ARG A 20 -0.16 -18.76 11.54
C ARG A 20 1.33 -19.10 11.49
N HIS A 21 1.79 -19.81 10.46
CA HIS A 21 3.21 -20.07 10.23
C HIS A 21 3.95 -18.76 9.93
N ILE A 22 3.42 -17.94 9.01
CA ILE A 22 3.99 -16.65 8.63
C ILE A 22 3.90 -15.67 9.82
N HIS A 23 2.75 -15.62 10.50
CA HIS A 23 2.50 -14.74 11.64
C HIS A 23 3.50 -14.90 12.78
N ARG A 24 3.94 -16.13 13.07
CA ARG A 24 4.94 -16.40 14.10
C ARG A 24 6.35 -15.94 13.74
N ARG A 25 6.65 -15.81 12.45
CA ARG A 25 7.98 -15.51 11.90
C ARG A 25 8.00 -14.24 11.05
N PRO A 26 7.52 -13.12 11.61
CA PRO A 26 7.44 -11.88 10.85
C PRO A 26 8.83 -11.35 10.51
N GLU A 27 8.97 -10.78 9.31
CA GLU A 27 10.21 -10.22 8.80
C GLU A 27 9.96 -8.82 8.22
N LEU A 28 11.00 -7.97 8.13
CA LEU A 28 10.84 -6.55 7.83
C LEU A 28 11.34 -6.18 6.44
N GLY A 29 10.56 -5.38 5.74
CA GLY A 29 10.95 -4.72 4.50
C GLY A 29 11.46 -5.70 3.44
N PHE A 30 12.73 -5.58 3.03
CA PHE A 30 13.36 -6.45 2.03
C PHE A 30 14.08 -7.67 2.61
N ASP A 31 14.22 -7.76 3.92
CA ASP A 31 14.92 -8.88 4.58
C ASP A 31 13.91 -9.95 5.05
N LEU A 32 13.46 -10.78 4.10
CA LEU A 32 12.40 -11.77 4.28
C LEU A 32 12.85 -13.21 3.95
N PRO A 33 14.01 -13.68 4.42
CA PRO A 33 14.54 -14.99 4.00
C PRO A 33 13.63 -16.17 4.36
N GLU A 34 13.05 -16.20 5.57
CA GLU A 34 12.17 -17.29 6.02
C GLU A 34 10.82 -17.27 5.31
N THR A 35 10.23 -16.08 5.12
CA THR A 35 8.96 -15.89 4.42
C THR A 35 9.08 -16.25 2.95
N ILE A 36 10.15 -15.81 2.27
CA ILE A 36 10.42 -16.15 0.87
C ILE A 36 10.64 -17.66 0.71
N GLU A 37 11.40 -18.29 1.60
CA GLU A 37 11.63 -19.74 1.55
C GLU A 37 10.32 -20.51 1.74
N PHE A 38 9.48 -20.10 2.70
CA PHE A 38 8.19 -20.71 2.94
C PHE A 38 7.27 -20.58 1.72
N VAL A 39 7.11 -19.37 1.17
CA VAL A 39 6.27 -19.10 -0.01
C VAL A 39 6.77 -19.91 -1.22
N ALA A 40 8.08 -19.91 -1.48
CA ALA A 40 8.66 -20.69 -2.58
C ALA A 40 8.38 -22.17 -2.43
N THR A 41 8.59 -22.73 -1.23
CA THR A 41 8.33 -24.15 -0.93
C THR A 41 6.86 -24.53 -1.15
N GLN A 42 5.92 -23.67 -0.72
CA GLN A 42 4.49 -23.91 -0.97
C GLN A 42 4.19 -23.91 -2.47
N LEU A 43 4.66 -22.89 -3.20
CA LEU A 43 4.47 -22.79 -4.66
C LEU A 43 5.07 -24.00 -5.40
N GLU A 44 6.28 -24.43 -5.05
CA GLU A 44 6.91 -25.63 -5.60
C GLU A 44 6.08 -26.89 -5.36
N SER A 45 5.51 -27.02 -4.14
CA SER A 45 4.64 -28.15 -3.79
C SER A 45 3.35 -28.19 -4.61
N TYR A 46 2.89 -27.03 -5.10
CA TYR A 46 1.73 -26.92 -6.00
C TYR A 46 2.10 -27.12 -7.47
N GLY A 47 3.40 -27.29 -7.79
CA GLY A 47 3.90 -27.52 -9.14
C GLY A 47 4.29 -26.27 -9.91
N TYR A 48 4.57 -25.18 -9.21
CA TYR A 48 5.15 -23.97 -9.79
C TYR A 48 6.67 -23.97 -9.77
N ASN A 49 7.27 -23.09 -10.57
CA ASN A 49 8.70 -22.77 -10.54
C ASN A 49 8.85 -21.28 -10.17
N PRO A 50 8.81 -20.91 -8.88
CA PRO A 50 8.89 -19.53 -8.48
C PRO A 50 10.25 -18.92 -8.78
N VAL A 51 10.25 -17.66 -9.25
CA VAL A 51 11.45 -16.90 -9.59
C VAL A 51 11.57 -15.72 -8.64
N LYS A 52 12.78 -15.47 -8.12
CA LYS A 52 13.07 -14.29 -7.31
C LYS A 52 13.17 -13.05 -8.20
N ILE A 53 12.49 -11.97 -7.80
CA ILE A 53 12.47 -10.69 -8.51
C ILE A 53 12.24 -9.56 -7.51
N GLY A 54 13.04 -8.51 -7.56
CA GLY A 54 12.89 -7.31 -6.72
C GLY A 54 12.91 -7.54 -5.22
N GLY A 55 13.46 -8.67 -4.77
CA GLY A 55 13.43 -9.10 -3.37
C GLY A 55 12.20 -9.91 -2.99
N GLY A 56 11.26 -10.13 -3.92
CA GLY A 56 10.09 -10.98 -3.76
C GLY A 56 10.12 -12.19 -4.69
N LEU A 57 8.93 -12.75 -4.98
CA LEU A 57 8.75 -13.94 -5.82
C LEU A 57 7.68 -13.70 -6.89
N THR A 58 7.84 -14.38 -8.03
CA THR A 58 6.83 -14.45 -9.08
C THR A 58 6.74 -15.85 -9.67
N CYS A 59 5.56 -16.22 -10.13
CA CYS A 59 5.31 -17.40 -10.97
C CYS A 59 4.04 -17.17 -11.80
N THR A 60 3.74 -18.08 -12.73
CA THR A 60 2.58 -17.98 -13.61
C THR A 60 1.83 -19.29 -13.70
N VAL A 61 0.53 -19.23 -14.00
CA VAL A 61 -0.33 -20.37 -14.33
C VAL A 61 -1.23 -20.04 -15.54
N GLY A 62 -1.56 -21.03 -16.35
CA GLY A 62 -2.20 -20.83 -17.63
C GLY A 62 -1.21 -20.47 -18.73
N SER A 63 -1.67 -20.02 -19.88
CA SER A 63 -0.82 -19.65 -21.00
C SER A 63 -1.51 -18.72 -21.98
N GLY A 64 -0.72 -17.91 -22.67
CA GLY A 64 -1.24 -16.95 -23.66
C GLY A 64 -1.77 -15.67 -23.01
N SER A 65 -2.40 -14.85 -23.84
CA SER A 65 -3.01 -13.57 -23.45
C SER A 65 -4.52 -13.75 -23.28
N PRO A 66 -5.18 -12.89 -22.49
CA PRO A 66 -4.57 -11.81 -21.69
C PRO A 66 -3.86 -12.31 -20.41
N VAL A 67 -3.10 -11.41 -19.77
CA VAL A 67 -2.36 -11.69 -18.55
C VAL A 67 -2.87 -10.79 -17.42
N ILE A 68 -3.38 -11.40 -16.35
CA ILE A 68 -3.75 -10.67 -15.13
C ILE A 68 -2.74 -10.98 -14.01
N MET A 69 -2.28 -9.95 -13.31
CA MET A 69 -1.38 -10.10 -12.17
C MET A 69 -2.14 -9.98 -10.85
N LEU A 70 -1.89 -10.94 -9.93
CA LEU A 70 -2.42 -10.96 -8.57
C LEU A 70 -1.29 -10.64 -7.59
N ARG A 71 -1.53 -9.71 -6.67
CA ARG A 71 -0.52 -9.24 -5.72
C ARG A 71 -0.87 -9.56 -4.28
N ALA A 72 0.12 -9.96 -3.51
CA ALA A 72 0.13 -9.90 -2.05
C ALA A 72 1.50 -9.42 -1.56
N ASP A 73 1.49 -8.62 -0.51
CA ASP A 73 2.67 -8.23 0.24
C ASP A 73 3.03 -9.28 1.31
N MET A 74 4.29 -9.22 1.82
CA MET A 74 4.83 -10.25 2.70
C MET A 74 5.48 -9.71 3.97
N ASP A 75 5.84 -8.42 4.01
CA ASP A 75 6.59 -7.83 5.13
C ASP A 75 5.72 -7.51 6.34
N ALA A 76 6.37 -7.33 7.49
CA ALA A 76 5.77 -7.03 8.77
C ALA A 76 6.22 -5.66 9.30
N LEU A 77 5.69 -5.26 10.45
CA LEU A 77 5.97 -4.00 11.11
C LEU A 77 6.93 -4.14 12.29
N PRO A 78 7.81 -3.15 12.54
CA PRO A 78 8.70 -3.11 13.70
C PRO A 78 7.91 -2.71 14.97
N GLN A 79 7.04 -3.58 15.42
CA GLN A 79 6.11 -3.36 16.52
C GLN A 79 6.00 -4.61 17.39
N GLN A 80 6.04 -4.44 18.74
CA GLN A 80 5.83 -5.55 19.67
C GLN A 80 4.36 -5.97 19.67
N GLU A 81 4.09 -7.24 19.41
CA GLU A 81 2.74 -7.79 19.49
C GLU A 81 2.24 -7.91 20.93
N ASP A 82 0.97 -7.54 21.15
CA ASP A 82 0.26 -7.62 22.45
C ASP A 82 -1.15 -8.22 22.27
N THR A 83 -1.27 -9.23 21.40
CA THR A 83 -2.56 -9.89 21.12
C THR A 83 -2.91 -10.97 22.13
N GLY A 84 -1.93 -11.59 22.78
CA GLY A 84 -2.09 -12.75 23.66
C GLY A 84 -2.51 -14.04 22.92
N LEU A 85 -2.37 -14.10 21.60
CA LEU A 85 -2.71 -15.27 20.80
C LEU A 85 -1.70 -16.40 21.01
N PRO A 86 -2.12 -17.68 20.96
CA PRO A 86 -1.23 -18.83 21.13
C PRO A 86 -0.22 -19.00 19.96
N PHE A 87 -0.37 -18.21 18.92
CA PHE A 87 0.51 -18.15 17.75
C PHE A 87 1.06 -16.74 17.49
N SER A 88 1.13 -15.92 18.52
CA SER A 88 1.79 -14.59 18.47
C SER A 88 3.20 -14.70 17.91
N SER A 89 3.73 -13.57 17.44
CA SER A 89 5.10 -13.46 16.94
C SER A 89 6.13 -14.09 17.88
N GLU A 90 7.02 -14.88 17.32
CA GLU A 90 8.18 -15.46 18.00
C GLU A 90 9.41 -14.53 17.93
N LYS A 91 9.29 -13.36 17.24
CA LYS A 91 10.36 -12.34 17.09
C LYS A 91 10.01 -11.09 17.91
N ASP A 92 10.84 -10.76 18.89
CA ASP A 92 10.65 -9.58 19.72
C ASP A 92 10.67 -8.30 18.89
N GLY A 93 9.69 -7.42 19.12
CA GLY A 93 9.60 -6.13 18.46
C GLY A 93 9.16 -6.16 17.01
N VAL A 94 8.67 -7.30 16.49
CA VAL A 94 8.19 -7.43 15.11
C VAL A 94 6.87 -8.19 15.09
N CYS A 95 5.87 -7.72 14.34
CA CYS A 95 4.61 -8.44 14.17
C CYS A 95 3.88 -8.09 12.86
N HIS A 96 3.01 -8.99 12.41
CA HIS A 96 2.08 -8.76 11.31
C HIS A 96 0.82 -8.02 11.79
N SER A 97 0.95 -6.74 12.10
CA SER A 97 -0.18 -5.89 12.52
C SER A 97 -0.83 -5.10 11.36
N CYS A 98 -0.47 -5.42 10.10
CA CYS A 98 -1.16 -4.94 8.90
C CYS A 98 -1.90 -6.06 8.13
N GLY A 99 -1.66 -7.34 8.49
CA GLY A 99 -2.37 -8.47 7.90
C GLY A 99 -1.72 -9.07 6.65
N HIS A 100 -0.45 -8.72 6.34
CA HIS A 100 0.27 -9.23 5.17
C HIS A 100 0.50 -10.76 5.23
N ASP A 101 0.49 -11.36 6.42
CA ASP A 101 0.44 -12.80 6.62
C ASP A 101 -0.84 -13.43 6.04
N ALA A 102 -1.98 -12.74 6.15
CA ALA A 102 -3.23 -13.16 5.53
C ALA A 102 -3.23 -12.91 4.01
N HIS A 103 -2.68 -11.77 3.53
CA HIS A 103 -2.57 -11.49 2.09
C HIS A 103 -1.74 -12.56 1.39
N THR A 104 -0.53 -12.83 1.90
CA THR A 104 0.34 -13.91 1.40
C THR A 104 -0.36 -15.26 1.39
N THR A 105 -1.09 -15.58 2.46
CA THR A 105 -1.84 -16.84 2.58
C THR A 105 -2.97 -16.94 1.58
N MET A 106 -3.75 -15.87 1.38
CA MET A 106 -4.82 -15.85 0.38
C MET A 106 -4.28 -16.07 -1.02
N LEU A 107 -3.16 -15.42 -1.37
CA LEU A 107 -2.55 -15.57 -2.68
C LEU A 107 -1.93 -16.96 -2.88
N LEU A 108 -1.35 -17.59 -1.85
CA LEU A 108 -0.90 -18.99 -1.88
C LEU A 108 -2.08 -19.95 -2.10
N GLY A 109 -3.19 -19.74 -1.38
CA GLY A 109 -4.40 -20.52 -1.57
C GLY A 109 -4.96 -20.39 -3.00
N ALA A 110 -4.97 -19.17 -3.52
CA ALA A 110 -5.39 -18.91 -4.90
C ALA A 110 -4.45 -19.58 -5.91
N ALA A 111 -3.14 -19.51 -5.70
CA ALA A 111 -2.18 -20.22 -6.54
C ALA A 111 -2.46 -21.74 -6.59
N LYS A 112 -2.74 -22.36 -5.44
CA LYS A 112 -3.07 -23.78 -5.37
C LYS A 112 -4.33 -24.13 -6.17
N LEU A 113 -5.42 -23.37 -5.97
CA LEU A 113 -6.68 -23.65 -6.69
C LEU A 113 -6.56 -23.36 -8.19
N LEU A 114 -5.97 -22.23 -8.59
CA LEU A 114 -5.77 -21.90 -10.00
C LEU A 114 -4.86 -22.93 -10.70
N LYS A 115 -3.91 -23.53 -10.00
CA LYS A 115 -3.12 -24.64 -10.57
C LYS A 115 -3.96 -25.89 -10.81
N THR A 116 -4.88 -26.20 -9.90
CA THR A 116 -5.81 -27.32 -10.05
C THR A 116 -6.74 -27.11 -11.24
N HIS A 117 -7.17 -25.88 -11.48
CA HIS A 117 -8.08 -25.48 -12.56
C HIS A 117 -7.37 -24.85 -13.77
N GLU A 118 -6.07 -25.08 -13.93
CA GLU A 118 -5.24 -24.45 -14.99
C GLU A 118 -5.84 -24.60 -16.40
N CYS A 119 -6.46 -25.75 -16.69
CA CYS A 119 -7.06 -26.01 -17.99
C CYS A 119 -8.33 -25.17 -18.29
N GLU A 120 -8.91 -24.52 -17.31
CA GLU A 120 -10.09 -23.66 -17.43
C GLU A 120 -9.72 -22.20 -17.74
N LEU A 121 -8.47 -21.82 -17.51
CA LEU A 121 -7.97 -20.45 -17.70
C LEU A 121 -7.92 -20.09 -19.18
N LYS A 122 -8.43 -18.91 -19.52
CA LYS A 122 -8.41 -18.34 -20.87
C LYS A 122 -7.35 -17.24 -21.03
N GLY A 123 -6.15 -17.53 -20.57
CA GLY A 123 -5.01 -16.61 -20.52
C GLY A 123 -4.04 -17.02 -19.41
N THR A 124 -3.31 -16.06 -18.89
CA THR A 124 -2.27 -16.29 -17.89
C THR A 124 -2.58 -15.51 -16.61
N VAL A 125 -2.49 -16.17 -15.45
CA VAL A 125 -2.43 -15.51 -14.16
C VAL A 125 -0.97 -15.44 -13.72
N LYS A 126 -0.49 -14.25 -13.39
CA LYS A 126 0.85 -13.98 -12.86
C LYS A 126 0.74 -13.60 -11.37
N PHE A 127 1.57 -14.18 -10.54
CA PHE A 127 1.60 -13.91 -9.10
C PHE A 127 2.74 -12.97 -8.74
N MET A 128 2.46 -11.98 -7.90
CA MET A 128 3.42 -11.05 -7.33
C MET A 128 3.37 -11.17 -5.80
N PHE A 129 4.35 -11.87 -5.22
CA PHE A 129 4.59 -11.90 -3.79
C PHE A 129 5.62 -10.82 -3.45
N GLN A 130 5.16 -9.72 -2.92
CA GLN A 130 5.89 -8.45 -2.83
C GLN A 130 6.53 -8.26 -1.44
N PRO A 131 7.81 -7.85 -1.33
CA PRO A 131 8.41 -7.38 -0.10
C PRO A 131 8.15 -5.88 0.11
N ALA A 132 8.47 -5.37 1.31
CA ALA A 132 8.68 -3.95 1.61
C ALA A 132 7.53 -2.99 1.22
N GLU A 133 6.27 -3.42 1.42
CA GLU A 133 5.11 -2.53 1.27
C GLU A 133 5.17 -1.41 2.31
N GLU A 134 5.46 -1.73 3.57
CA GLU A 134 5.51 -0.77 4.69
C GLU A 134 6.62 0.30 4.53
N LEU A 135 7.55 0.08 3.60
CA LEU A 135 8.55 1.07 3.17
C LEU A 135 8.14 1.85 1.92
N LEU A 136 6.96 1.55 1.35
CA LEU A 136 6.46 2.09 0.07
C LEU A 136 7.47 1.94 -1.09
N ALA A 137 8.19 0.83 -1.13
CA ALA A 137 9.34 0.64 -2.02
C ALA A 137 9.35 -0.71 -2.77
N GLY A 138 8.62 -1.71 -2.29
CA GLY A 138 8.69 -3.07 -2.80
C GLY A 138 8.18 -3.22 -4.23
N SER A 139 6.99 -2.70 -4.51
CA SER A 139 6.39 -2.77 -5.84
C SER A 139 7.25 -2.05 -6.89
N ARG A 140 7.77 -0.85 -6.57
CA ARG A 140 8.66 -0.11 -7.48
C ARG A 140 9.88 -0.93 -7.86
N ARG A 141 10.54 -1.54 -6.87
CA ARG A 141 11.71 -2.38 -7.12
C ARG A 141 11.38 -3.59 -7.99
N MET A 142 10.23 -4.25 -7.76
CA MET A 142 9.80 -5.37 -8.60
C MET A 142 9.47 -4.91 -10.04
N ILE A 143 8.89 -3.71 -10.21
CA ILE A 143 8.64 -3.12 -11.53
C ILE A 143 9.95 -2.82 -12.26
N GLU A 144 10.91 -2.20 -11.59
CA GLU A 144 12.24 -1.91 -12.15
C GLU A 144 13.00 -3.18 -12.58
N GLU A 145 12.76 -4.31 -11.91
CA GLU A 145 13.32 -5.61 -12.26
C GLU A 145 12.45 -6.40 -13.26
N GLY A 146 11.33 -5.82 -13.74
CA GLY A 146 10.54 -6.33 -14.85
C GLY A 146 9.38 -7.24 -14.47
N ILE A 147 8.77 -7.09 -13.28
CA ILE A 147 7.59 -7.89 -12.87
C ILE A 147 6.41 -7.73 -13.84
N LEU A 148 6.27 -6.59 -14.51
CA LEU A 148 5.21 -6.35 -15.50
C LEU A 148 5.49 -6.95 -16.88
N GLU A 149 6.67 -7.57 -17.08
CA GLU A 149 7.10 -8.15 -18.34
C GLU A 149 7.36 -9.66 -18.19
N ASN A 150 7.34 -10.38 -19.31
CA ASN A 150 7.67 -11.81 -19.44
C ASN A 150 6.85 -12.76 -18.52
N PRO A 151 5.50 -12.89 -18.74
CA PRO A 151 4.70 -12.25 -19.77
C PRO A 151 4.36 -10.81 -19.43
N HIS A 152 4.05 -9.98 -20.44
CA HIS A 152 3.52 -8.64 -20.26
C HIS A 152 2.18 -8.69 -19.54
N VAL A 153 2.00 -7.85 -18.52
CA VAL A 153 0.80 -7.79 -17.70
C VAL A 153 -0.20 -6.82 -18.34
N ASP A 154 -1.42 -7.27 -18.60
CA ASP A 154 -2.49 -6.46 -19.18
C ASP A 154 -3.37 -5.78 -18.13
N ALA A 155 -3.50 -6.39 -16.95
CA ALA A 155 -4.21 -5.84 -15.80
C ALA A 155 -3.67 -6.42 -14.49
N ALA A 156 -3.93 -5.74 -13.36
CA ALA A 156 -3.51 -6.24 -12.05
C ALA A 156 -4.57 -6.02 -10.99
N MET A 157 -4.60 -6.91 -9.99
CA MET A 157 -5.45 -6.71 -8.82
C MET A 157 -4.75 -7.14 -7.52
N GLY A 158 -5.17 -6.54 -6.41
CA GLY A 158 -4.72 -6.88 -5.07
C GLY A 158 -5.82 -6.63 -4.05
N PHE A 159 -5.70 -7.31 -2.91
CA PHE A 159 -6.64 -7.17 -1.80
C PHE A 159 -5.90 -6.87 -0.51
N HIS A 160 -6.54 -6.03 0.32
CA HIS A 160 -6.08 -5.76 1.69
C HIS A 160 -7.14 -6.24 2.69
N VAL A 161 -6.70 -6.81 3.80
CA VAL A 161 -7.60 -7.15 4.90
C VAL A 161 -7.99 -5.88 5.66
N ASN A 162 -9.26 -5.76 6.02
CA ASN A 162 -9.73 -4.69 6.89
C ASN A 162 -10.35 -5.26 8.15
N VAL A 163 -9.98 -4.67 9.29
CA VAL A 163 -10.44 -5.09 10.61
C VAL A 163 -10.57 -3.88 11.55
N GLY A 164 -11.52 -3.94 12.45
CA GLY A 164 -11.69 -2.93 13.49
C GLY A 164 -12.39 -1.65 13.04
N PRO A 165 -12.34 -0.56 13.84
CA PRO A 165 -13.13 0.64 13.64
C PRO A 165 -12.52 1.60 12.60
N LEU A 166 -12.48 1.20 11.34
CA LEU A 166 -11.89 1.99 10.24
C LEU A 166 -12.87 2.95 9.58
N GLY A 167 -14.16 2.89 9.93
CA GLY A 167 -15.20 3.74 9.34
C GLY A 167 -16.58 3.08 9.45
N PRO A 168 -17.60 3.67 8.82
CA PRO A 168 -18.98 3.19 8.91
C PRO A 168 -19.30 2.04 7.94
N PHE A 169 -18.33 1.20 7.62
CA PHE A 169 -18.46 0.11 6.67
C PHE A 169 -18.51 -1.23 7.40
N ASP A 170 -18.99 -2.24 6.70
CA ASP A 170 -19.05 -3.61 7.18
C ASP A 170 -17.68 -4.29 6.95
N TYR A 171 -17.14 -4.87 8.01
CA TYR A 171 -15.85 -5.57 7.99
C TYR A 171 -15.94 -7.04 8.39
N HIS A 172 -17.15 -7.62 8.46
CA HIS A 172 -17.32 -9.04 8.69
C HIS A 172 -16.64 -9.87 7.59
N ALA A 173 -16.20 -11.08 7.94
CA ALA A 173 -15.72 -12.05 6.94
C ALA A 173 -16.78 -12.28 5.86
N GLY A 174 -16.34 -12.30 4.59
CA GLY A 174 -17.26 -12.39 3.44
C GLY A 174 -17.71 -11.04 2.87
N THR A 175 -17.25 -9.91 3.43
CA THR A 175 -17.51 -8.59 2.84
C THR A 175 -16.35 -8.12 1.99
N MET A 176 -16.64 -7.40 0.88
CA MET A 176 -15.66 -6.70 0.05
C MET A 176 -16.06 -5.23 -0.07
N ASN A 177 -15.09 -4.34 0.15
CA ASN A 177 -15.24 -2.90 0.03
C ASN A 177 -14.27 -2.37 -1.03
N HIS A 178 -14.78 -1.69 -2.05
CA HIS A 178 -13.95 -1.07 -3.09
C HIS A 178 -14.50 0.30 -3.49
N ALA A 179 -13.68 1.12 -4.12
CA ALA A 179 -14.12 2.34 -4.77
C ALA A 179 -14.07 2.20 -6.29
N VAL A 180 -14.77 3.06 -7.00
CA VAL A 180 -14.64 3.26 -8.44
C VAL A 180 -13.77 4.51 -8.65
N GLY A 181 -12.70 4.40 -9.42
CA GLY A 181 -11.73 5.46 -9.57
C GLY A 181 -10.81 5.59 -8.33
N ARG A 182 -10.86 6.71 -7.63
CA ARG A 182 -10.03 6.98 -6.44
C ARG A 182 -10.28 5.97 -5.33
N MET A 183 -9.24 5.24 -4.92
CA MET A 183 -9.33 4.25 -3.84
C MET A 183 -8.53 4.65 -2.61
N MET A 184 -7.24 4.99 -2.75
CA MET A 184 -6.38 5.42 -1.65
C MET A 184 -5.55 6.64 -2.06
N ALA A 185 -5.15 7.46 -1.06
CA ALA A 185 -4.36 8.64 -1.30
C ALA A 185 -2.90 8.32 -1.65
N SER A 186 -2.24 9.24 -2.35
CA SER A 186 -0.78 9.29 -2.43
C SER A 186 -0.17 9.55 -1.06
N ALA A 187 1.12 9.26 -0.90
CA ALA A 187 1.93 9.76 0.20
C ALA A 187 3.23 10.32 -0.35
N ASP A 188 3.54 11.55 0.03
CA ASP A 188 4.83 12.17 -0.24
C ASP A 188 5.36 12.79 1.06
N GLU A 189 6.59 12.43 1.43
CA GLU A 189 7.32 13.01 2.56
C GLU A 189 8.47 13.85 2.03
N ILE A 190 8.65 15.05 2.61
CA ILE A 190 9.55 16.06 2.08
C ILE A 190 10.33 16.71 3.22
N ASN A 191 11.63 16.87 3.02
CA ASN A 191 12.48 17.75 3.79
C ASN A 191 12.80 19.03 2.99
N ILE A 192 12.57 20.20 3.59
CA ILE A 192 12.96 21.50 3.02
C ILE A 192 14.03 22.09 3.90
N LYS A 193 15.25 22.19 3.37
CA LYS A 193 16.39 22.79 4.05
C LYS A 193 16.58 24.22 3.61
N VAL A 194 16.46 25.16 4.57
CA VAL A 194 16.67 26.59 4.35
C VAL A 194 18.08 26.97 4.78
N LYS A 195 18.85 27.59 3.89
CA LYS A 195 20.22 28.04 4.10
C LYS A 195 20.26 29.57 4.10
N GLY A 196 20.66 30.13 5.23
CA GLY A 196 20.81 31.56 5.44
C GLY A 196 22.27 31.95 5.76
N ARG A 197 22.45 32.87 6.73
CA ARG A 197 23.78 33.29 7.18
C ARG A 197 23.75 33.68 8.66
N SER A 198 24.62 33.09 9.46
CA SER A 198 24.74 33.38 10.88
C SER A 198 25.28 34.78 11.16
N ALA A 199 24.79 35.37 12.26
CA ALA A 199 25.30 36.64 12.78
C ALA A 199 24.96 36.79 14.28
N HIS A 200 25.59 37.73 14.94
CA HIS A 200 25.22 38.12 16.29
C HIS A 200 23.80 38.77 16.28
N GLY A 201 22.94 38.38 17.21
CA GLY A 201 21.55 38.86 17.25
C GLY A 201 21.41 40.40 17.30
N ALA A 202 22.33 41.12 17.96
CA ALA A 202 22.37 42.58 17.97
C ALA A 202 22.82 43.21 16.63
N SER A 203 23.39 42.39 15.71
CA SER A 203 23.85 42.80 14.38
C SER A 203 23.10 42.02 13.30
N ALA A 204 21.79 41.85 13.47
CA ALA A 204 20.95 41.01 12.58
C ALA A 204 21.03 41.40 11.09
N TYR A 205 21.34 42.66 10.79
CA TYR A 205 21.52 43.16 9.42
C TYR A 205 22.69 42.52 8.64
N LEU A 206 23.61 41.87 9.37
CA LEU A 206 24.72 41.09 8.79
C LEU A 206 24.35 39.64 8.52
N GLY A 207 23.24 39.15 9.09
CA GLY A 207 22.77 37.80 8.95
C GLY A 207 21.65 37.63 7.92
N ILE A 208 21.26 36.38 7.69
CA ILE A 208 20.06 35.95 6.97
C ILE A 208 19.43 34.88 7.83
N ASN A 209 18.29 35.17 8.47
CA ASN A 209 17.68 34.32 9.48
C ASN A 209 16.91 33.16 8.84
N ALA A 210 17.52 31.96 8.80
CA ALA A 210 16.91 30.78 8.21
C ALA A 210 15.62 30.35 8.94
N VAL A 211 15.51 30.51 10.25
CA VAL A 211 14.30 30.15 11.02
C VAL A 211 13.13 31.07 10.69
N ALA A 212 13.37 32.36 10.57
CA ALA A 212 12.32 33.32 10.18
C ALA A 212 11.82 33.03 8.75
N ILE A 213 12.71 32.68 7.82
CA ILE A 213 12.38 32.33 6.45
C ILE A 213 11.60 31.01 6.39
N ALA A 214 12.05 29.98 7.15
CA ALA A 214 11.33 28.70 7.26
C ALA A 214 9.90 28.90 7.79
N SER A 215 9.70 29.79 8.77
CA SER A 215 8.36 30.13 9.29
C SER A 215 7.46 30.76 8.22
N ASN A 216 8.02 31.63 7.35
CA ASN A 216 7.27 32.19 6.23
C ASN A 216 6.90 31.13 5.17
N ILE A 217 7.82 30.19 4.89
CA ILE A 217 7.56 29.05 4.00
C ILE A 217 6.44 28.18 4.56
N VAL A 218 6.48 27.82 5.85
CA VAL A 218 5.42 27.07 6.53
C VAL A 218 4.07 27.75 6.37
N THR A 219 4.00 29.05 6.64
CA THR A 219 2.73 29.83 6.52
C THR A 219 2.18 29.80 5.10
N ALA A 220 3.04 29.97 4.10
CA ALA A 220 2.64 29.98 2.69
C ALA A 220 2.19 28.57 2.23
N LEU A 221 2.94 27.53 2.61
CA LEU A 221 2.61 26.13 2.28
C LEU A 221 1.24 25.73 2.85
N GLN A 222 0.92 26.11 4.08
CA GLN A 222 -0.38 25.79 4.67
C GLN A 222 -1.57 26.48 3.96
N GLN A 223 -1.34 27.61 3.31
CA GLN A 223 -2.38 28.30 2.54
C GLN A 223 -2.52 27.75 1.11
N MET A 224 -1.46 27.18 0.56
CA MET A 224 -1.37 26.75 -0.82
C MET A 224 -2.48 25.77 -1.25
N PRO A 225 -2.84 24.71 -0.50
CA PRO A 225 -3.90 23.82 -0.93
C PRO A 225 -5.25 24.53 -1.13
N ILE A 226 -5.58 25.47 -0.27
CA ILE A 226 -6.85 26.22 -0.35
C ILE A 226 -6.85 27.23 -1.50
N MET A 227 -5.69 27.82 -1.78
CA MET A 227 -5.57 28.92 -2.74
C MET A 227 -5.29 28.45 -4.16
N GLU A 228 -4.64 27.31 -4.34
CA GLU A 228 -4.05 26.92 -5.62
C GLU A 228 -4.53 25.55 -6.15
N THR A 229 -5.14 24.66 -5.32
CA THR A 229 -5.70 23.39 -5.80
C THR A 229 -7.19 23.54 -6.11
N LYS A 230 -7.72 22.66 -6.95
CA LYS A 230 -9.17 22.64 -7.23
C LYS A 230 -9.93 22.19 -5.99
N TYR A 231 -11.15 22.66 -5.85
CA TYR A 231 -12.01 22.37 -4.67
C TYR A 231 -12.28 20.87 -4.42
N ASN A 232 -12.07 20.02 -5.40
CA ASN A 232 -12.28 18.57 -5.35
C ASN A 232 -10.98 17.75 -5.46
N ASP A 233 -9.81 18.37 -5.35
CA ASP A 233 -8.52 17.65 -5.37
C ASP A 233 -8.20 16.96 -4.04
N ASP A 234 -8.88 17.37 -2.95
CA ASP A 234 -8.76 16.76 -1.61
C ASP A 234 -7.30 16.60 -1.15
N VAL A 235 -6.54 17.72 -1.14
CA VAL A 235 -5.14 17.70 -0.70
C VAL A 235 -5.08 17.75 0.83
N ILE A 236 -4.44 16.76 1.43
CA ILE A 236 -4.14 16.72 2.86
C ILE A 236 -2.66 17.07 3.04
N MET A 237 -2.36 18.10 3.84
CA MET A 237 -0.99 18.52 4.13
C MET A 237 -0.73 18.54 5.63
N CYS A 238 0.41 17.99 6.04
CA CYS A 238 0.89 18.03 7.41
C CYS A 238 2.33 18.55 7.44
N ILE A 239 2.56 19.64 8.15
CA ILE A 239 3.92 20.11 8.47
C ILE A 239 4.20 19.64 9.89
N GLY A 240 4.92 18.50 10.00
CA GLY A 240 5.12 17.78 11.25
C GLY A 240 6.27 18.32 12.09
N LYS A 241 7.27 18.99 11.47
CA LYS A 241 8.46 19.41 12.17
C LYS A 241 9.08 20.66 11.56
N ILE A 242 9.58 21.55 12.42
CA ILE A 242 10.45 22.67 12.04
C ILE A 242 11.57 22.76 13.06
N GLU A 243 12.81 22.77 12.59
CA GLU A 243 14.01 22.81 13.45
C GLU A 243 14.97 23.89 12.95
N GLY A 244 15.65 24.57 13.86
CA GLY A 244 16.69 25.53 13.53
C GLY A 244 17.09 26.41 14.71
N GLY A 245 18.31 26.93 14.64
CA GLY A 245 18.89 27.80 15.66
C GLY A 245 19.39 27.07 16.90
N ALA A 246 20.34 27.69 17.61
CA ALA A 246 20.96 27.13 18.81
C ALA A 246 20.76 27.99 20.04
N ARG A 247 20.73 29.33 19.91
CA ARG A 247 20.61 30.29 21.03
C ARG A 247 19.85 31.54 20.62
N ALA A 248 19.16 32.17 21.55
CA ALA A 248 18.33 33.35 21.33
C ALA A 248 19.08 34.60 20.80
N ASN A 249 20.38 34.67 20.99
CA ASN A 249 21.22 35.80 20.58
C ASN A 249 22.08 35.52 19.35
N ILE A 250 21.78 34.46 18.59
CA ILE A 250 22.47 34.09 17.34
C ILE A 250 21.43 34.01 16.23
N ILE A 251 21.67 34.72 15.13
CA ILE A 251 20.89 34.57 13.91
C ILE A 251 21.24 33.20 13.30
N PRO A 252 20.28 32.28 13.15
CA PRO A 252 20.56 30.95 12.61
C PRO A 252 20.77 30.97 11.10
N ASP A 253 21.75 30.24 10.62
CA ASP A 253 22.09 30.07 9.22
C ASP A 253 21.45 28.84 8.57
N GLU A 254 20.80 27.98 9.37
CA GLU A 254 20.14 26.79 8.85
C GLU A 254 18.80 26.55 9.60
N ALA A 255 17.81 26.09 8.86
CA ALA A 255 16.56 25.56 9.38
C ALA A 255 16.04 24.45 8.46
N THR A 256 15.36 23.46 9.03
CA THR A 256 14.74 22.36 8.27
C THR A 256 13.26 22.27 8.60
N ILE A 257 12.44 22.06 7.57
CA ILE A 257 11.01 21.77 7.65
C ILE A 257 10.83 20.32 7.19
N THR A 258 10.18 19.48 7.99
CA THR A 258 9.74 18.14 7.56
C THR A 258 8.23 18.15 7.44
N MET A 259 7.73 17.75 6.29
CA MET A 259 6.31 17.75 5.97
C MET A 259 5.91 16.55 5.14
N SER A 260 4.62 16.25 5.14
CA SER A 260 4.01 15.30 4.21
C SER A 260 2.78 15.90 3.55
N PHE A 261 2.45 15.42 2.36
CA PHE A 261 1.16 15.67 1.76
C PHE A 261 0.60 14.40 1.11
N ARG A 262 -0.74 14.37 0.99
CA ARG A 262 -1.50 13.31 0.35
C ARG A 262 -2.44 13.92 -0.67
N THR A 263 -2.62 13.25 -1.79
CA THR A 263 -3.55 13.63 -2.86
C THR A 263 -4.30 12.41 -3.36
N PHE A 264 -5.44 12.62 -4.01
CA PHE A 264 -6.25 11.50 -4.51
C PHE A 264 -6.23 11.39 -6.05
N THR A 265 -5.41 12.20 -6.72
CA THR A 265 -5.19 12.14 -8.17
C THR A 265 -3.71 12.35 -8.49
N SER A 266 -3.25 11.75 -9.57
CA SER A 266 -1.87 11.93 -10.06
C SER A 266 -1.61 13.38 -10.47
N GLU A 267 -2.60 14.08 -11.06
CA GLU A 267 -2.46 15.47 -11.46
C GLU A 267 -2.27 16.39 -10.25
N ALA A 268 -3.05 16.21 -9.18
CA ALA A 268 -2.88 16.97 -7.95
C ALA A 268 -1.52 16.68 -7.30
N ARG A 269 -1.08 15.42 -7.32
CA ARG A 269 0.23 15.01 -6.81
C ARG A 269 1.38 15.69 -7.57
N GLU A 270 1.36 15.60 -8.90
CA GLU A 270 2.37 16.26 -9.75
C GLU A 270 2.42 17.76 -9.53
N TYR A 271 1.24 18.38 -9.43
CA TYR A 271 1.15 19.80 -9.11
C TYR A 271 1.81 20.12 -7.77
N MET A 272 1.51 19.39 -6.70
CA MET A 272 2.10 19.56 -5.38
C MET A 272 3.61 19.35 -5.38
N ARG A 273 4.08 18.28 -6.03
CA ARG A 273 5.51 17.95 -6.15
C ARG A 273 6.31 19.03 -6.86
N LYS A 274 5.70 19.72 -7.81
CA LYS A 274 6.30 20.86 -8.50
C LYS A 274 6.19 22.14 -7.67
N ARG A 275 5.01 22.40 -7.10
CA ARG A 275 4.69 23.71 -6.52
C ARG A 275 5.32 23.93 -5.15
N VAL A 276 5.44 22.89 -4.33
CA VAL A 276 6.08 22.99 -2.99
C VAL A 276 7.53 23.49 -3.09
N PRO A 277 8.42 22.91 -3.92
CA PRO A 277 9.77 23.43 -4.13
C PRO A 277 9.80 24.86 -4.70
N GLU A 278 8.92 25.18 -5.66
CA GLU A 278 8.86 26.52 -6.26
C GLU A 278 8.53 27.59 -5.21
N LEU A 279 7.53 27.32 -4.36
CA LEU A 279 7.11 28.26 -3.32
C LEU A 279 8.20 28.44 -2.26
N ALA A 280 8.80 27.34 -1.81
CA ALA A 280 9.89 27.36 -0.83
C ALA A 280 11.10 28.14 -1.35
N SER A 281 11.55 27.84 -2.56
CA SER A 281 12.68 28.51 -3.21
C SER A 281 12.39 30.00 -3.47
N GLY A 282 11.17 30.34 -3.93
CA GLY A 282 10.75 31.73 -4.19
C GLY A 282 10.79 32.57 -2.91
N ILE A 283 10.25 32.07 -1.80
CA ILE A 283 10.28 32.77 -0.51
C ILE A 283 11.71 32.92 0.02
N ALA A 284 12.51 31.87 -0.04
CA ALA A 284 13.92 31.92 0.40
C ALA A 284 14.71 32.96 -0.41
N SER A 285 14.57 32.96 -1.73
CA SER A 285 15.22 33.90 -2.65
C SER A 285 14.84 35.35 -2.36
N ALA A 286 13.57 35.63 -2.06
CA ALA A 286 13.10 36.99 -1.69
C ALA A 286 13.81 37.52 -0.45
N TRP A 287 14.31 36.65 0.44
CA TRP A 287 15.10 36.96 1.63
C TRP A 287 16.59 36.74 1.43
N ARG A 288 17.07 36.53 0.21
CA ARG A 288 18.50 36.25 -0.12
C ARG A 288 19.04 34.97 0.52
N ALA A 289 18.17 34.02 0.79
CA ALA A 289 18.47 32.69 1.26
C ALA A 289 18.26 31.67 0.13
N GLU A 290 18.64 30.43 0.38
CA GLU A 290 18.39 29.28 -0.48
C GLU A 290 17.46 28.29 0.24
N ALA A 291 16.60 27.60 -0.51
CA ALA A 291 15.84 26.47 0.00
C ALA A 291 16.00 25.28 -0.95
N GLU A 292 16.43 24.16 -0.39
CA GLU A 292 16.57 22.87 -1.08
C GLU A 292 15.45 21.95 -0.61
N THR A 293 14.81 21.26 -1.56
CA THR A 293 13.72 20.32 -1.27
C THR A 293 14.13 18.91 -1.65
N GLU A 294 14.02 17.97 -0.70
CA GLU A 294 14.28 16.56 -0.88
C GLU A 294 12.99 15.76 -0.65
N PHE A 295 12.61 14.94 -1.63
CA PHE A 295 11.52 13.96 -1.48
C PHE A 295 12.09 12.68 -0.89
N VAL A 296 11.71 12.34 0.34
CA VAL A 296 12.23 11.20 1.10
C VAL A 296 11.47 9.93 0.74
N VAL A 297 10.14 10.03 0.71
CA VAL A 297 9.23 8.95 0.34
C VAL A 297 8.24 9.50 -0.67
N GLY A 298 7.78 8.65 -1.60
CA GLY A 298 6.74 9.07 -2.52
C GLY A 298 6.10 7.90 -3.24
N VAL A 299 4.77 7.78 -3.10
CA VAL A 299 3.93 6.80 -3.80
C VAL A 299 2.72 7.50 -4.42
N ALA A 300 2.29 7.04 -5.59
CA ALA A 300 1.11 7.51 -6.29
C ALA A 300 -0.19 7.18 -5.52
N PRO A 301 -1.35 7.76 -5.87
CA PRO A 301 -2.63 7.28 -5.35
C PRO A 301 -2.99 5.93 -5.95
N VAL A 302 -3.64 5.05 -5.16
CA VAL A 302 -4.27 3.85 -5.70
C VAL A 302 -5.53 4.26 -6.45
N TYR A 303 -5.61 3.84 -7.70
CA TYR A 303 -6.72 4.16 -8.60
C TYR A 303 -7.29 2.89 -9.21
N ASN A 304 -8.55 2.60 -8.94
CA ASN A 304 -9.27 1.52 -9.61
C ASN A 304 -9.73 1.99 -10.99
N ASN A 305 -9.30 1.29 -12.04
CA ASN A 305 -9.83 1.54 -13.37
C ASN A 305 -11.36 1.39 -13.35
N GLU A 306 -12.09 2.35 -13.90
CA GLU A 306 -13.54 2.44 -13.72
C GLU A 306 -14.27 1.25 -14.38
N GLU A 307 -13.84 0.85 -15.57
CA GLU A 307 -14.41 -0.30 -16.32
C GLU A 307 -14.10 -1.59 -15.58
N MET A 308 -12.83 -1.81 -15.23
CA MET A 308 -12.40 -2.98 -14.46
C MET A 308 -13.09 -3.06 -13.10
N ALA A 309 -13.27 -1.94 -12.40
CA ALA A 309 -13.96 -1.92 -11.11
C ALA A 309 -15.43 -2.32 -11.22
N ALA A 310 -16.11 -1.93 -12.31
CA ALA A 310 -17.48 -2.33 -12.56
C ALA A 310 -17.57 -3.85 -12.85
N GLU A 311 -16.68 -4.39 -13.67
CA GLU A 311 -16.61 -5.84 -13.94
C GLU A 311 -16.31 -6.64 -12.66
N MET A 312 -15.27 -6.25 -11.93
CA MET A 312 -14.86 -6.92 -10.69
C MET A 312 -15.93 -6.86 -9.61
N HIS A 313 -16.74 -5.79 -9.57
CA HIS A 313 -17.90 -5.70 -8.69
C HIS A 313 -18.90 -6.81 -8.96
N GLU A 314 -19.28 -6.99 -10.23
CA GLU A 314 -20.24 -8.01 -10.63
C GLU A 314 -19.71 -9.44 -10.36
N TYR A 315 -18.42 -9.69 -10.65
CA TYR A 315 -17.81 -11.00 -10.36
C TYR A 315 -17.73 -11.28 -8.86
N ALA A 316 -17.47 -10.24 -8.05
CA ALA A 316 -17.38 -10.39 -6.60
C ALA A 316 -18.71 -10.81 -5.95
N LEU A 317 -19.85 -10.45 -6.54
CA LEU A 317 -21.18 -10.87 -6.05
C LEU A 317 -21.39 -12.39 -6.07
N ASP A 318 -20.63 -13.14 -6.88
CA ASP A 318 -20.71 -14.59 -6.95
C ASP A 318 -19.96 -15.32 -5.82
N VAL A 319 -19.03 -14.64 -5.14
CA VAL A 319 -18.12 -15.25 -4.14
C VAL A 319 -18.11 -14.54 -2.79
N MET A 320 -18.61 -13.31 -2.72
CA MET A 320 -18.71 -12.54 -1.48
C MET A 320 -20.15 -12.51 -0.97
N ASP A 321 -20.34 -12.52 0.33
CA ASP A 321 -21.67 -12.37 0.94
C ASP A 321 -22.21 -10.94 0.78
N LYS A 322 -21.29 -9.95 0.69
CA LYS A 322 -21.63 -8.55 0.51
C LYS A 322 -20.50 -7.80 -0.22
N VAL A 323 -20.87 -7.01 -1.20
CA VAL A 323 -19.95 -6.11 -1.93
C VAL A 323 -20.45 -4.68 -1.78
N GLN A 324 -19.56 -3.75 -1.38
CA GLN A 324 -19.91 -2.36 -1.13
C GLN A 324 -18.99 -1.41 -1.89
N ILE A 325 -19.60 -0.41 -2.54
CA ILE A 325 -18.83 0.72 -3.08
C ILE A 325 -18.69 1.76 -1.97
N VAL A 326 -17.44 2.11 -1.66
CA VAL A 326 -17.07 2.99 -0.56
C VAL A 326 -16.31 4.22 -1.09
N PRO A 327 -16.31 5.36 -0.38
CA PRO A 327 -15.46 6.48 -0.73
C PRO A 327 -13.98 6.14 -0.56
N ALA A 328 -13.12 6.89 -1.24
CA ALA A 328 -11.67 6.79 -1.09
C ALA A 328 -11.22 7.04 0.37
N VAL A 329 -10.13 6.38 0.76
CA VAL A 329 -9.54 6.52 2.10
C VAL A 329 -8.18 7.23 2.03
N ALA A 330 -7.80 7.92 3.10
CA ALA A 330 -6.54 8.66 3.16
C ALA A 330 -5.29 7.80 3.44
N GLY A 331 -5.45 6.48 3.56
CA GLY A 331 -4.33 5.53 3.59
C GLY A 331 -3.55 5.55 2.27
N SER A 332 -2.34 4.99 2.28
CA SER A 332 -1.49 4.84 1.10
C SER A 332 -1.02 3.40 1.00
N GLU A 333 -0.72 2.97 -0.21
CA GLU A 333 -0.36 1.59 -0.55
C GLU A 333 0.56 1.62 -1.77
N ASP A 334 1.66 0.88 -1.77
CA ASP A 334 2.62 0.96 -2.86
C ASP A 334 2.22 0.16 -4.12
N PHE A 335 1.15 -0.65 -4.05
CA PHE A 335 0.48 -1.18 -5.25
C PHE A 335 0.10 -0.06 -6.24
N ALA A 336 -0.06 1.16 -5.74
CA ALA A 336 -0.24 2.36 -6.55
C ALA A 336 0.81 2.54 -7.65
N ASN A 337 2.04 2.05 -7.45
CA ASN A 337 3.05 2.09 -8.52
C ASN A 337 2.67 1.20 -9.70
N VAL A 338 1.93 0.11 -9.50
CA VAL A 338 1.39 -0.74 -10.58
C VAL A 338 0.27 -0.02 -11.33
N CYS A 339 -0.55 0.78 -10.62
CA CYS A 339 -1.65 1.56 -11.22
C CYS A 339 -1.16 2.58 -12.28
N GLU A 340 0.12 2.96 -12.25
CA GLU A 340 0.70 3.89 -13.23
C GLU A 340 1.00 3.22 -14.59
N TYR A 341 0.95 1.88 -14.67
CA TYR A 341 1.34 1.12 -15.86
C TYR A 341 0.21 0.34 -16.52
N VAL A 342 -0.70 -0.22 -15.73
CA VAL A 342 -1.78 -1.08 -16.20
C VAL A 342 -3.10 -0.77 -15.50
N PRO A 343 -4.26 -1.09 -16.09
CA PRO A 343 -5.54 -1.07 -15.38
C PRO A 343 -5.49 -1.93 -14.12
N THR A 344 -6.00 -1.40 -13.00
CA THR A 344 -5.94 -2.07 -11.71
C THR A 344 -7.28 -2.11 -11.01
N PHE A 345 -7.44 -3.13 -10.15
CA PHE A 345 -8.50 -3.24 -9.17
C PHE A 345 -7.93 -3.52 -7.78
N TRP A 346 -8.27 -2.67 -6.84
CA TRP A 346 -7.93 -2.80 -5.42
C TRP A 346 -9.20 -2.84 -4.58
N ALA A 347 -9.29 -3.80 -3.68
CA ALA A 347 -10.40 -3.92 -2.76
C ALA A 347 -9.93 -4.31 -1.35
N ASN A 348 -10.74 -3.95 -0.36
CA ASN A 348 -10.56 -4.39 1.01
C ASN A 348 -11.52 -5.54 1.31
N ILE A 349 -11.02 -6.60 1.94
CA ILE A 349 -11.83 -7.74 2.39
C ILE A 349 -11.99 -7.65 3.90
N GLY A 350 -13.20 -7.87 4.41
CA GLY A 350 -13.52 -7.85 5.84
C GLY A 350 -12.89 -9.04 6.57
N PHE A 351 -12.21 -8.74 7.67
CA PHE A 351 -11.53 -9.71 8.54
C PHE A 351 -11.78 -9.45 10.02
N GLY A 352 -12.92 -8.81 10.34
CA GLY A 352 -13.38 -8.64 11.71
C GLY A 352 -14.02 -7.29 11.97
N ASP A 353 -15.26 -7.32 12.36
CA ASP A 353 -16.06 -6.14 12.70
C ASP A 353 -15.99 -5.83 14.21
N PRO A 354 -16.04 -4.56 14.63
CA PRO A 354 -16.07 -4.19 16.05
C PRO A 354 -17.25 -4.82 16.82
N SER A 355 -18.37 -5.07 16.16
CA SER A 355 -19.53 -5.74 16.77
C SER A 355 -19.25 -7.18 17.21
N ASP A 356 -18.25 -7.83 16.60
CA ASP A 356 -17.79 -9.18 16.91
C ASP A 356 -16.56 -9.19 17.83
N GLY A 357 -16.18 -8.03 18.38
CA GLY A 357 -15.06 -7.90 19.32
C GLY A 357 -13.69 -7.66 18.67
N TYR A 358 -13.66 -7.27 17.41
CA TYR A 358 -12.44 -6.82 16.73
C TYR A 358 -12.28 -5.31 16.89
N GLU A 359 -11.83 -4.88 18.07
CA GLU A 359 -11.78 -3.47 18.48
C GLU A 359 -10.54 -2.71 17.99
N TYR A 360 -9.53 -3.40 17.47
CA TYR A 360 -8.24 -2.82 17.08
C TYR A 360 -8.02 -2.98 15.58
N SER A 361 -7.78 -1.85 14.91
CA SER A 361 -7.46 -1.81 13.47
C SER A 361 -5.98 -2.10 13.19
N MET A 362 -5.61 -2.11 11.90
CA MET A 362 -4.24 -2.27 11.43
C MET A 362 -3.28 -1.31 12.15
N HIS A 363 -1.99 -1.69 12.23
CA HIS A 363 -0.91 -0.99 12.92
C HIS A 363 -1.10 -0.87 14.43
N ASN A 364 -2.04 -1.63 15.02
CA ASN A 364 -2.20 -1.72 16.46
C ASN A 364 -1.58 -3.03 17.00
N PRO A 365 -0.78 -2.99 18.10
CA PRO A 365 -0.17 -4.21 18.67
C PRO A 365 -1.17 -5.29 19.08
N LYS A 366 -2.43 -4.92 19.29
CA LYS A 366 -3.52 -5.82 19.70
C LYS A 366 -4.44 -6.24 18.54
N MET A 367 -4.08 -5.88 17.31
CA MET A 367 -4.86 -6.27 16.14
C MET A 367 -4.96 -7.79 16.03
N ARG A 368 -6.19 -8.26 15.83
CA ARG A 368 -6.52 -9.66 15.54
C ARG A 368 -7.45 -9.68 14.35
N ILE A 369 -7.39 -10.72 13.56
CA ILE A 369 -8.26 -10.91 12.41
C ILE A 369 -9.15 -12.13 12.57
N ASP A 370 -10.33 -12.11 11.94
CA ASP A 370 -11.18 -13.27 11.77
C ASP A 370 -10.66 -14.14 10.62
N GLU A 371 -10.05 -15.27 10.95
CA GLU A 371 -9.49 -16.21 9.95
C GLU A 371 -10.58 -16.82 9.04
N ASN A 372 -11.87 -16.62 9.33
CA ASN A 372 -12.97 -16.98 8.42
C ASN A 372 -12.94 -16.17 7.12
N GLY A 373 -12.28 -15.03 7.08
CA GLY A 373 -12.09 -14.22 5.88
C GLY A 373 -11.14 -14.84 4.85
N LEU A 374 -10.21 -15.72 5.27
CA LEU A 374 -9.20 -16.30 4.37
C LEU A 374 -9.80 -17.01 3.14
N PRO A 375 -10.79 -17.92 3.28
CA PRO A 375 -11.40 -18.57 2.13
C PRO A 375 -12.05 -17.62 1.14
N TYR A 376 -12.68 -16.55 1.63
CA TYR A 376 -13.30 -15.53 0.75
C TYR A 376 -12.24 -14.80 -0.09
N GLY A 377 -11.10 -14.43 0.50
CA GLY A 377 -10.01 -13.80 -0.23
C GLY A 377 -9.39 -14.74 -1.28
N VAL A 378 -9.24 -16.03 -0.96
CA VAL A 378 -8.81 -17.04 -1.94
C VAL A 378 -9.79 -17.13 -3.10
N ALA A 379 -11.10 -17.28 -2.80
CA ALA A 379 -12.14 -17.39 -3.81
C ALA A 379 -12.24 -16.13 -4.69
N ALA A 380 -12.11 -14.94 -4.07
CA ALA A 380 -12.09 -13.68 -4.81
C ALA A 380 -10.91 -13.61 -5.79
N HIS A 381 -9.69 -13.92 -5.36
CA HIS A 381 -8.54 -13.97 -6.26
C HIS A 381 -8.78 -14.93 -7.45
N CYS A 382 -9.27 -16.13 -7.18
CA CYS A 382 -9.49 -17.13 -8.21
C CYS A 382 -10.60 -16.72 -9.19
N HIS A 383 -11.77 -16.39 -8.64
CA HIS A 383 -12.97 -16.14 -9.45
C HIS A 383 -12.84 -14.88 -10.29
N LEU A 384 -12.43 -13.76 -9.67
CA LEU A 384 -12.29 -12.49 -10.36
C LEU A 384 -11.26 -12.59 -11.50
N ALA A 385 -10.11 -13.25 -11.24
CA ALA A 385 -9.10 -13.47 -12.28
C ALA A 385 -9.63 -14.35 -13.42
N THR A 386 -10.32 -15.44 -13.10
CA THR A 386 -10.84 -16.38 -14.12
C THR A 386 -11.91 -15.72 -14.99
N GLU A 387 -12.85 -14.97 -14.40
CA GLU A 387 -13.90 -14.27 -15.16
C GLU A 387 -13.31 -13.15 -16.01
N TRP A 388 -12.35 -12.39 -15.47
CA TRP A 388 -11.67 -11.34 -16.24
C TRP A 388 -10.94 -11.93 -17.45
N LEU A 389 -10.15 -12.99 -17.27
CA LEU A 389 -9.48 -13.68 -18.38
C LEU A 389 -10.47 -14.19 -19.42
N ARG A 390 -11.60 -14.75 -18.99
CA ARG A 390 -12.65 -15.27 -19.89
C ARG A 390 -13.26 -14.16 -20.76
N ASN A 391 -13.51 -12.99 -20.17
CA ASN A 391 -14.19 -11.90 -20.85
C ASN A 391 -13.25 -11.03 -21.71
N HIS A 392 -11.93 -11.17 -21.52
CA HIS A 392 -10.91 -10.45 -22.28
C HIS A 392 -10.09 -11.35 -23.22
N SER A 393 -10.36 -12.67 -23.26
CA SER A 393 -9.78 -13.57 -24.26
C SER A 393 -10.41 -13.35 -25.64
N GLU A 394 -9.60 -13.23 -26.71
CA GLU A 394 -10.07 -13.17 -28.11
C GLU A 394 -10.71 -14.46 -28.59
#